data_2f0abc073eb1a2712e88cf4298e1c22f
#
_entry.id   2f0abc073eb1a2712e88cf4298e1c22f
#
_cell.length_a   1.000
_cell.length_b   1.000
_cell.length_c   1.000
_cell.angle_alpha   90.00
_cell.angle_beta   90.00
_cell.angle_gamma   90.00
#
_symmetry.space_group_name_H-M   'P 1'
#
loop_
_entity.id
_entity.type
_entity.pdbx_description
1 polymer ?
#
loop_
_entity_poly.entity_id
_entity_poly.type
_entity_poly.pdbx_seq_one_letter_code
_entity_poly.pdbx_strand_id
1 'polypeptide(L)'
;MAASKARLLVVIFIAQLLVTILTVSAQISPPLRSRISKPDPEKYQAIRDEQDWQNPKIFVRPTGIEVIGITPLAQGIPAESVPDVLERLPDSAWPYGLVVAVSDIDLLSSRKDIPRIEANRTKLLKILKRHGIVVDLWP
;
A
#
# COMPACT_ATOMS: atom_id res chain seq x y z
N MET A 1 -28.69 52.22 -2.33
CA MET A 1 -27.92 51.51 -3.37
C MET A 1 -26.75 50.62 -2.84
N ALA A 2 -26.20 50.87 -1.69
CA ALA A 2 -25.08 50.11 -1.14
C ALA A 2 -25.44 48.66 -0.68
N ALA A 3 -26.64 48.43 -0.16
CA ALA A 3 -27.07 47.12 0.34
C ALA A 3 -27.25 46.04 -0.73
N SER A 4 -27.53 46.42 -1.97
CA SER A 4 -27.71 45.45 -3.09
C SER A 4 -26.39 44.86 -3.58
N LYS A 5 -25.31 45.65 -3.60
CA LYS A 5 -23.99 45.20 -4.02
C LYS A 5 -23.35 44.22 -3.01
N ALA A 6 -23.57 44.42 -1.72
CA ALA A 6 -23.08 43.54 -0.67
C ALA A 6 -23.73 42.14 -0.72
N ARG A 7 -25.05 42.08 -1.01
CA ARG A 7 -25.77 40.80 -1.15
C ARG A 7 -25.31 40.00 -2.37
N LEU A 8 -25.03 40.68 -3.49
CA LEU A 8 -24.53 40.02 -4.69
C LEU A 8 -23.14 39.45 -4.49
N LEU A 9 -22.24 40.14 -3.81
CA LEU A 9 -20.89 39.64 -3.50
C LEU A 9 -20.92 38.42 -2.59
N VAL A 10 -21.78 38.38 -1.59
CA VAL A 10 -21.93 37.23 -0.69
C VAL A 10 -22.43 35.99 -1.44
N VAL A 11 -23.38 36.15 -2.34
CA VAL A 11 -23.92 35.02 -3.16
C VAL A 11 -22.84 34.47 -4.09
N ILE A 12 -22.02 35.32 -4.71
CA ILE A 12 -20.92 34.88 -5.58
C ILE A 12 -19.86 34.13 -4.78
N PHE A 13 -19.54 34.60 -3.56
CA PHE A 13 -18.55 33.95 -2.69
C PHE A 13 -19.01 32.56 -2.22
N ILE A 14 -20.28 32.42 -1.85
CA ILE A 14 -20.88 31.13 -1.47
C ILE A 14 -20.92 30.17 -2.65
N ALA A 15 -21.26 30.67 -3.85
CA ALA A 15 -21.26 29.83 -5.06
C ALA A 15 -19.85 29.32 -5.42
N GLN A 16 -18.82 30.16 -5.27
CA GLN A 16 -17.44 29.73 -5.51
C GLN A 16 -16.96 28.72 -4.45
N LEU A 17 -17.35 28.89 -3.18
CA LEU A 17 -17.02 27.95 -2.11
C LEU A 17 -17.67 26.57 -2.34
N LEU A 18 -18.93 26.55 -2.79
CA LEU A 18 -19.66 25.29 -3.13
C LEU A 18 -19.05 24.57 -4.33
N VAL A 19 -18.58 25.29 -5.33
CA VAL A 19 -17.90 24.67 -6.50
C VAL A 19 -16.56 24.07 -6.08
N THR A 20 -15.83 24.69 -5.17
CA THR A 20 -14.55 24.17 -4.67
C THR A 20 -14.73 22.90 -3.81
N ILE A 21 -15.82 22.78 -3.09
CA ILE A 21 -16.14 21.59 -2.28
C ILE A 21 -16.56 20.41 -3.19
N LEU A 22 -17.23 20.66 -4.29
CA LEU A 22 -17.68 19.64 -5.24
C LEU A 22 -16.55 19.05 -6.10
N THR A 23 -15.39 19.70 -6.21
CA THR A 23 -14.25 19.22 -7.01
C THR A 23 -13.25 18.38 -6.20
N VAL A 24 -13.38 18.29 -4.89
CA VAL A 24 -12.68 17.27 -4.07
C VAL A 24 -13.53 16.00 -4.03
N SER A 25 -13.91 15.49 -5.19
CA SER A 25 -14.21 14.08 -5.32
C SER A 25 -12.87 13.37 -5.10
N ALA A 26 -12.64 12.89 -3.88
CA ALA A 26 -11.58 11.95 -3.63
C ALA A 26 -11.71 10.87 -4.71
N GLN A 27 -10.78 10.83 -5.62
CA GLN A 27 -10.67 9.73 -6.58
C GLN A 27 -10.36 8.50 -5.73
N ILE A 28 -11.42 7.80 -5.32
CA ILE A 28 -11.30 6.50 -4.68
C ILE A 28 -10.73 5.61 -5.77
N SER A 29 -9.42 5.41 -5.75
CA SER A 29 -8.79 4.46 -6.65
C SER A 29 -9.47 3.10 -6.45
N PRO A 30 -9.81 2.40 -7.53
CA PRO A 30 -10.40 1.08 -7.40
C PRO A 30 -9.46 0.17 -6.62
N PRO A 31 -9.96 -0.78 -5.83
CA PRO A 31 -9.14 -1.67 -5.02
C PRO A 31 -8.15 -2.46 -5.90
N LEU A 32 -6.96 -2.78 -5.38
CA LEU A 32 -5.90 -3.49 -6.11
C LEU A 32 -6.40 -4.68 -6.91
N ARG A 33 -7.31 -5.48 -6.34
CA ARG A 33 -7.87 -6.68 -6.98
C ARG A 33 -8.62 -6.40 -8.30
N SER A 34 -9.10 -5.20 -8.50
CA SER A 34 -9.84 -4.83 -9.72
C SER A 34 -8.95 -4.21 -10.79
N ARG A 35 -7.78 -3.69 -10.43
CA ARG A 35 -6.87 -3.04 -11.37
C ARG A 35 -5.59 -3.82 -11.66
N ILE A 36 -5.18 -4.70 -10.74
CA ILE A 36 -3.99 -5.53 -10.92
C ILE A 36 -4.41 -6.95 -11.34
N SER A 37 -3.72 -7.50 -12.33
CA SER A 37 -3.97 -8.86 -12.82
C SER A 37 -3.73 -9.91 -11.74
N LYS A 38 -4.32 -11.09 -11.94
CA LYS A 38 -3.97 -12.26 -11.11
C LYS A 38 -2.49 -12.56 -11.22
N PRO A 39 -1.86 -13.10 -10.15
CA PRO A 39 -0.47 -13.51 -10.19
C PRO A 39 -0.20 -14.50 -11.33
N ASP A 40 0.93 -14.33 -11.98
CA ASP A 40 1.43 -15.21 -13.02
C ASP A 40 2.67 -15.94 -12.49
N PRO A 41 2.51 -17.16 -11.97
CA PRO A 41 3.61 -17.93 -11.37
C PRO A 41 4.79 -18.17 -12.30
N GLU A 42 4.54 -18.28 -13.62
CA GLU A 42 5.61 -18.52 -14.60
C GLU A 42 6.61 -17.36 -14.65
N LYS A 43 6.16 -16.14 -14.32
CA LYS A 43 7.00 -14.96 -14.32
C LYS A 43 7.91 -14.83 -13.10
N TYR A 44 7.56 -15.41 -11.96
CA TYR A 44 8.30 -15.16 -10.72
C TYR A 44 8.80 -16.40 -10.00
N GLN A 45 8.22 -17.59 -10.18
CA GLN A 45 8.65 -18.80 -9.44
C GLN A 45 10.08 -19.22 -9.72
N ALA A 46 10.66 -18.83 -10.85
CA ALA A 46 12.05 -19.10 -11.19
C ALA A 46 13.04 -18.10 -10.57
N ILE A 47 12.55 -16.96 -10.05
CA ILE A 47 13.40 -15.94 -9.45
C ILE A 47 13.94 -16.47 -8.13
N ARG A 48 15.27 -16.40 -7.95
CA ARG A 48 15.99 -16.86 -6.76
C ARG A 48 16.80 -15.77 -6.09
N ASP A 49 17.04 -14.67 -6.81
CA ASP A 49 17.74 -13.51 -6.31
C ASP A 49 16.73 -12.40 -5.98
N GLU A 50 16.85 -11.88 -4.78
CA GLU A 50 16.01 -10.77 -4.30
C GLU A 50 16.16 -9.51 -5.14
N GLN A 51 17.31 -9.32 -5.80
CA GLN A 51 17.59 -8.19 -6.68
C GLN A 51 16.79 -8.27 -7.99
N ASP A 52 16.45 -9.47 -8.44
CA ASP A 52 15.67 -9.70 -9.66
C ASP A 52 14.15 -9.58 -9.44
N TRP A 53 13.72 -9.54 -8.18
CA TRP A 53 12.31 -9.39 -7.84
C TRP A 53 11.82 -7.96 -8.08
N GLN A 54 10.81 -7.79 -8.91
CA GLN A 54 10.33 -6.48 -9.35
C GLN A 54 9.00 -6.03 -8.72
N ASN A 55 8.22 -6.95 -8.16
CA ASN A 55 7.02 -6.62 -7.41
C ASN A 55 7.38 -6.05 -6.02
N PRO A 56 6.42 -5.49 -5.27
CA PRO A 56 6.67 -5.03 -3.90
C PRO A 56 7.23 -6.14 -3.01
N LYS A 57 8.21 -5.77 -2.18
CA LYS A 57 8.81 -6.62 -1.14
C LYS A 57 8.37 -6.13 0.22
N ILE A 58 8.15 -7.07 1.11
CA ILE A 58 7.73 -6.78 2.48
C ILE A 58 8.69 -7.48 3.43
N PHE A 59 9.33 -6.70 4.31
CA PHE A 59 10.16 -7.22 5.38
C PHE A 59 9.42 -7.13 6.71
N VAL A 60 9.40 -8.24 7.43
CA VAL A 60 8.82 -8.30 8.75
C VAL A 60 9.91 -8.05 9.79
N ARG A 61 9.75 -6.98 10.56
CA ARG A 61 10.69 -6.54 11.60
C ARG A 61 10.06 -6.67 12.99
N PRO A 62 10.86 -6.70 14.06
CA PRO A 62 10.33 -6.65 15.43
C PRO A 62 9.54 -5.37 15.71
N THR A 63 9.89 -4.27 15.04
CA THR A 63 9.31 -2.94 15.23
C THR A 63 8.12 -2.65 14.30
N GLY A 64 7.77 -3.57 13.39
CA GLY A 64 6.68 -3.41 12.43
C GLY A 64 7.02 -3.96 11.06
N ILE A 65 6.33 -3.48 10.06
CA ILE A 65 6.45 -3.92 8.67
C ILE A 65 7.19 -2.85 7.86
N GLU A 66 8.07 -3.30 6.98
CA GLU A 66 8.74 -2.47 6.00
C GLU A 66 8.28 -2.89 4.60
N VAL A 67 7.79 -1.93 3.81
CA VAL A 67 7.36 -2.17 2.42
C VAL A 67 8.34 -1.48 1.50
N ILE A 68 8.98 -2.27 0.63
CA ILE A 68 9.88 -1.81 -0.41
C ILE A 68 9.18 -2.01 -1.76
N GLY A 69 9.07 -0.93 -2.49
CA GLY A 69 8.51 -0.90 -3.83
C GLY A 69 9.17 0.22 -4.63
N ILE A 70 8.45 0.74 -5.61
CA ILE A 70 8.86 1.97 -6.28
C ILE A 70 8.59 3.12 -5.31
N THR A 71 9.61 3.72 -4.75
CA THR A 71 9.61 4.82 -3.75
C THR A 71 8.29 5.58 -3.52
N PRO A 72 7.95 5.97 -2.26
CA PRO A 72 8.78 5.96 -1.06
C PRO A 72 8.65 4.67 -0.25
N LEU A 73 9.74 4.36 0.44
CA LEU A 73 9.84 3.28 1.41
C LEU A 73 8.92 3.57 2.62
N ALA A 74 8.06 2.62 2.99
CA ALA A 74 7.33 2.66 4.25
C ALA A 74 8.01 1.74 5.26
N GLN A 75 8.40 2.27 6.41
CA GLN A 75 9.11 1.55 7.47
C GLN A 75 8.37 1.63 8.81
N GLY A 76 8.45 0.54 9.58
CA GLY A 76 7.91 0.50 10.94
C GLY A 76 6.39 0.67 11.01
N ILE A 77 5.68 0.35 9.92
CA ILE A 77 4.23 0.47 9.88
C ILE A 77 3.55 -0.75 10.52
N PRO A 78 2.35 -0.60 11.09
CA PRO A 78 1.57 -1.73 11.53
C PRO A 78 1.07 -2.55 10.33
N ALA A 79 0.91 -3.86 10.53
CA ALA A 79 0.47 -4.77 9.47
C ALA A 79 -0.86 -4.34 8.82
N GLU A 80 -1.75 -3.71 9.60
CA GLU A 80 -3.05 -3.20 9.13
C GLU A 80 -2.93 -2.09 8.09
N SER A 81 -1.85 -1.34 8.11
CA SER A 81 -1.61 -0.23 7.17
C SER A 81 -0.97 -0.69 5.86
N VAL A 82 -0.51 -1.94 5.77
CA VAL A 82 0.15 -2.46 4.57
C VAL A 82 -0.73 -2.40 3.32
N PRO A 83 -2.02 -2.80 3.36
CA PRO A 83 -2.88 -2.69 2.18
C PRO A 83 -2.98 -1.27 1.65
N ASP A 84 -3.11 -0.27 2.51
CA ASP A 84 -3.22 1.13 2.10
C ASP A 84 -1.93 1.63 1.44
N VAL A 85 -0.76 1.14 1.89
CA VAL A 85 0.54 1.45 1.27
C VAL A 85 0.62 0.81 -0.11
N LEU A 86 0.24 -0.46 -0.23
CA LEU A 86 0.25 -1.19 -1.50
C LEU A 86 -0.72 -0.58 -2.51
N GLU A 87 -1.89 -0.11 -2.08
CA GLU A 87 -2.88 0.53 -2.94
C GLU A 87 -2.40 1.83 -3.60
N ARG A 88 -1.45 2.52 -2.96
CA ARG A 88 -0.84 3.74 -3.51
C ARG A 88 0.21 3.47 -4.59
N LEU A 89 0.66 2.24 -4.73
CA LEU A 89 1.63 1.89 -5.76
C LEU A 89 0.99 1.94 -7.15
N PRO A 90 1.71 2.42 -8.16
CA PRO A 90 1.23 2.41 -9.54
C PRO A 90 1.11 0.98 -10.08
N ASP A 91 0.29 0.79 -11.11
CA ASP A 91 0.08 -0.52 -11.72
C ASP A 91 1.39 -1.11 -12.28
N SER A 92 2.31 -0.26 -12.70
CA SER A 92 3.66 -0.65 -13.17
C SER A 92 4.52 -1.31 -12.09
N ALA A 93 4.16 -1.17 -10.79
CA ALA A 93 4.85 -1.85 -9.70
C ALA A 93 4.49 -3.35 -9.59
N TRP A 94 3.62 -3.86 -10.45
CA TRP A 94 3.07 -5.21 -10.37
C TRP A 94 3.27 -6.05 -11.63
N PRO A 95 4.52 -6.16 -12.16
CA PRO A 95 4.78 -6.89 -13.40
C PRO A 95 4.40 -8.38 -13.34
N TYR A 96 4.36 -8.98 -12.14
CA TYR A 96 3.99 -10.39 -11.93
C TYR A 96 2.51 -10.57 -11.53
N GLY A 97 1.70 -9.50 -11.54
CA GLY A 97 0.35 -9.51 -11.00
C GLY A 97 0.32 -9.30 -9.48
N LEU A 98 -0.82 -9.57 -8.85
CA LEU A 98 -1.06 -9.27 -7.44
C LEU A 98 -0.38 -10.27 -6.50
N VAL A 99 0.94 -10.21 -6.45
CA VAL A 99 1.80 -11.02 -5.59
C VAL A 99 2.88 -10.14 -4.95
N VAL A 100 3.20 -10.41 -3.70
CA VAL A 100 4.27 -9.73 -2.95
C VAL A 100 5.27 -10.76 -2.42
N ALA A 101 6.55 -10.41 -2.39
CA ALA A 101 7.53 -11.17 -1.65
C ALA A 101 7.48 -10.78 -0.17
N VAL A 102 7.52 -11.76 0.72
CA VAL A 102 7.58 -11.53 2.17
C VAL A 102 8.78 -12.26 2.73
N SER A 103 9.67 -11.52 3.39
CA SER A 103 10.85 -12.03 4.08
C SER A 103 10.82 -11.60 5.55
N ASP A 104 11.23 -12.48 6.44
CA ASP A 104 11.37 -12.22 7.87
C ASP A 104 12.82 -12.34 8.35
N ILE A 105 13.76 -12.40 7.40
CA ILE A 105 15.18 -12.46 7.75
C ILE A 105 15.66 -11.06 8.15
N ASP A 106 15.81 -10.92 9.44
CA ASP A 106 16.70 -9.94 10.01
C ASP A 106 17.89 -10.69 10.65
N LEU A 107 18.96 -10.85 9.89
CA LEU A 107 20.21 -11.48 10.38
C LEU A 107 20.78 -10.77 11.62
N LEU A 108 20.28 -9.56 11.92
CA LEU A 108 20.65 -8.75 13.08
C LEU A 108 19.64 -8.88 14.22
N SER A 109 18.52 -9.58 14.04
CA SER A 109 17.53 -9.77 15.08
C SER A 109 18.04 -10.69 16.17
N SER A 110 17.90 -10.25 17.41
CA SER A 110 18.24 -11.10 18.54
C SER A 110 17.16 -12.17 18.75
N ARG A 111 17.52 -13.30 19.39
CA ARG A 111 16.56 -14.37 19.72
C ARG A 111 15.31 -13.87 20.45
N LYS A 112 15.43 -12.80 21.25
CA LYS A 112 14.31 -12.17 21.96
C LYS A 112 13.29 -11.50 21.05
N ASP A 113 13.67 -11.17 19.81
CA ASP A 113 12.83 -10.49 18.85
C ASP A 113 12.01 -11.47 17.98
N ILE A 114 12.42 -12.74 17.91
CA ILE A 114 11.75 -13.78 17.11
C ILE A 114 10.23 -13.84 17.39
N PRO A 115 9.74 -13.88 18.65
CA PRO A 115 8.30 -13.94 18.89
C PRO A 115 7.52 -12.74 18.34
N ARG A 116 8.14 -11.55 18.31
CA ARG A 116 7.54 -10.34 17.75
C ARG A 116 7.48 -10.41 16.22
N ILE A 117 8.55 -10.89 15.61
CA ILE A 117 8.62 -11.09 14.15
C ILE A 117 7.54 -12.09 13.72
N GLU A 118 7.43 -13.23 14.40
CA GLU A 118 6.43 -14.26 14.12
C GLU A 118 5.00 -13.73 14.28
N ALA A 119 4.72 -12.97 15.34
CA ALA A 119 3.43 -12.34 15.56
C ALA A 119 3.08 -11.35 14.45
N ASN A 120 4.02 -10.47 14.07
CA ASN A 120 3.85 -9.51 12.99
C ASN A 120 3.63 -10.22 11.65
N ARG A 121 4.40 -11.28 11.36
CA ARG A 121 4.26 -12.10 10.15
C ARG A 121 2.89 -12.75 10.08
N THR A 122 2.48 -13.44 11.13
CA THR A 122 1.17 -14.11 11.18
C THR A 122 0.03 -13.14 10.91
N LYS A 123 0.09 -11.96 11.53
CA LYS A 123 -0.90 -10.90 11.35
C LYS A 123 -0.90 -10.37 9.91
N LEU A 124 0.29 -10.09 9.37
CA LEU A 124 0.46 -9.62 8.01
C LEU A 124 -0.13 -10.61 6.99
N LEU A 125 0.25 -11.88 7.08
CA LEU A 125 -0.22 -12.92 6.14
C LEU A 125 -1.74 -13.05 6.15
N LYS A 126 -2.37 -12.95 7.33
CA LYS A 126 -3.83 -12.96 7.46
C LYS A 126 -4.48 -11.76 6.77
N ILE A 127 -3.87 -10.58 6.87
CA ILE A 127 -4.37 -9.35 6.25
C ILE A 127 -4.21 -9.43 4.73
N LEU A 128 -3.03 -9.78 4.21
CA LEU A 128 -2.78 -9.92 2.77
C LEU A 128 -3.76 -10.91 2.13
N LYS A 129 -3.99 -12.06 2.78
CA LYS A 129 -4.97 -13.05 2.33
C LYS A 129 -6.39 -12.49 2.21
N ARG A 130 -6.84 -11.70 3.20
CA ARG A 130 -8.18 -11.06 3.15
C ARG A 130 -8.30 -10.09 1.97
N HIS A 131 -7.21 -9.40 1.63
CA HIS A 131 -7.16 -8.50 0.48
C HIS A 131 -6.92 -9.22 -0.85
N GLY A 132 -6.79 -10.57 -0.83
CA GLY A 132 -6.59 -11.39 -2.02
C GLY A 132 -5.21 -11.21 -2.65
N ILE A 133 -4.24 -10.73 -1.87
CA ILE A 133 -2.85 -10.58 -2.28
C ILE A 133 -2.14 -11.91 -2.04
N VAL A 134 -1.53 -12.43 -3.09
CA VAL A 134 -0.73 -13.66 -3.00
C VAL A 134 0.62 -13.35 -2.38
N VAL A 135 1.13 -14.27 -1.60
CA VAL A 135 2.41 -14.14 -0.92
C VAL A 135 3.38 -15.18 -1.44
N ASP A 136 4.56 -14.74 -1.85
CA ASP A 136 5.73 -15.56 -2.08
C ASP A 136 6.66 -15.41 -0.88
N LEU A 137 6.89 -16.51 -0.16
CA LEU A 137 7.72 -16.51 1.06
C LEU A 137 9.18 -16.70 0.68
N TRP A 138 9.99 -15.74 1.09
CA TRP A 138 11.43 -15.76 0.87
C TRP A 138 12.18 -16.09 2.16
N PRO A 139 13.27 -16.88 2.05
CA PRO A 139 14.08 -17.26 3.20
C PRO A 139 14.81 -16.09 3.84
#